data_41b884a485936fb8f84f6941d2e77cc0
#
_entry.id   41b884a485936fb8f84f6941d2e77cc0
#
_cell.length_a   1.000
_cell.length_b   1.000
_cell.length_c   1.000
_cell.angle_alpha   90.00
_cell.angle_beta   90.00
_cell.angle_gamma   90.00
#
_symmetry.space_group_name_H-M   'P 1'
#
loop_
_entity.id
_entity.type
_entity.pdbx_description
1 polymer ?
#
loop_
_entity_poly.entity_id
_entity_poly.type
_entity_poly.pdbx_seq_one_letter_code
_entity_poly.pdbx_strand_id
1 'polypeptide(L)'
;MRMYDIIMKKRKGYELSKEEIDFFVNGFTKGEIPDYQVSALLMTLFFNEMSKSETANLTMSMVNSGDVIDLSKIKGVKVDKHSTGGVGDKTSICLTPLVASLGIPVAKMSGRGLGHTGGTIDKLESFNGFSVELTEEQFINNVNNINIAIMGQSGNLVPADKKLYALRDVTATVDNTALIASSIMSKKLASGADAIVLDVKVGDGAFMKTAETAEELASEMVSIGKEVGRKTVAVISDMDQPLGYAIGNILEVKEAIELLKGNGPKDLLELTLTLGANMLLCAEKVTSIEEGKALLKENIANGKGLEKLKEFIKAQGGDVSLIDNPELFPVAKYIIPVTAENDGYITKINTEAMGLIAMELGAGRATKDSIIDLTVGIVLNKKRGDKVNKGDVIAYIHKIGRASCRERVSSPV
;
A
#
# COMPACT_ATOMS: atom_id res chain seq x y z
N MET A 1 8.71 -25.03 28.03
CA MET A 1 8.17 -25.24 26.67
C MET A 1 9.33 -25.47 25.72
N ARG A 2 9.24 -26.34 24.74
CA ARG A 2 10.30 -26.62 23.77
C ARG A 2 9.75 -26.45 22.35
N MET A 3 10.50 -25.84 21.44
CA MET A 3 10.10 -25.71 20.03
C MET A 3 9.79 -27.05 19.36
N TYR A 4 10.54 -28.10 19.69
CA TYR A 4 10.29 -29.45 19.17
C TYR A 4 8.84 -29.91 19.43
N ASP A 5 8.33 -29.68 20.64
CA ASP A 5 6.96 -30.11 21.01
C ASP A 5 5.89 -29.32 20.26
N ILE A 6 6.13 -28.01 20.06
CA ILE A 6 5.26 -27.09 19.29
C ILE A 6 5.21 -27.54 17.81
N ILE A 7 6.37 -27.77 17.20
CA ILE A 7 6.47 -28.27 15.83
C ILE A 7 5.75 -29.60 15.68
N MET A 8 6.00 -30.55 16.61
CA MET A 8 5.35 -31.87 16.58
C MET A 8 3.84 -31.78 16.74
N LYS A 9 3.36 -30.88 17.60
CA LYS A 9 1.93 -30.65 17.83
C LYS A 9 1.27 -30.16 16.52
N LYS A 10 1.82 -29.10 15.90
CA LYS A 10 1.27 -28.54 14.66
C LYS A 10 1.41 -29.51 13.48
N ARG A 11 2.51 -30.26 13.39
CA ARG A 11 2.71 -31.29 12.36
C ARG A 11 1.63 -32.39 12.38
N LYS A 12 1.07 -32.65 13.56
CA LYS A 12 -0.04 -33.62 13.73
C LYS A 12 -1.42 -32.99 13.48
N GLY A 13 -1.50 -31.75 13.05
CA GLY A 13 -2.74 -31.01 12.77
C GLY A 13 -3.44 -30.43 13.99
N TYR A 14 -2.79 -30.40 15.17
CA TYR A 14 -3.38 -29.80 16.36
C TYR A 14 -3.16 -28.28 16.39
N GLU A 15 -4.14 -27.56 16.95
CA GLU A 15 -4.02 -26.11 17.16
C GLU A 15 -2.97 -25.76 18.21
N LEU A 16 -2.23 -24.68 17.95
CA LEU A 16 -1.31 -24.10 18.93
C LEU A 16 -2.07 -23.17 19.88
N SER A 17 -1.73 -23.24 21.16
CA SER A 17 -2.27 -22.28 22.12
C SER A 17 -1.60 -20.91 21.99
N LYS A 18 -2.25 -19.88 22.56
CA LYS A 18 -1.68 -18.53 22.61
C LYS A 18 -0.28 -18.54 23.26
N GLU A 19 -0.10 -19.28 24.35
CA GLU A 19 1.17 -19.36 25.07
C GLU A 19 2.27 -20.03 24.22
N GLU A 20 1.93 -21.03 23.39
CA GLU A 20 2.86 -21.68 22.47
C GLU A 20 3.28 -20.72 21.34
N ILE A 21 2.34 -19.92 20.82
CA ILE A 21 2.61 -18.90 19.82
C ILE A 21 3.46 -17.76 20.43
N ASP A 22 3.11 -17.27 21.60
CA ASP A 22 3.87 -16.22 22.30
C ASP A 22 5.30 -16.70 22.61
N PHE A 23 5.49 -17.95 23.04
CA PHE A 23 6.81 -18.52 23.27
C PHE A 23 7.67 -18.53 22.00
N PHE A 24 7.10 -19.00 20.90
CA PHE A 24 7.77 -19.05 19.61
C PHE A 24 8.15 -17.65 19.11
N VAL A 25 7.19 -16.71 19.06
CA VAL A 25 7.41 -15.36 18.53
C VAL A 25 8.41 -14.59 19.35
N ASN A 26 8.28 -14.60 20.69
CA ASN A 26 9.18 -13.90 21.60
C ASN A 26 10.59 -14.49 21.58
N GLY A 27 10.70 -15.83 21.65
CA GLY A 27 12.00 -16.50 21.63
C GLY A 27 12.75 -16.31 20.32
N PHE A 28 12.05 -16.33 19.18
CA PHE A 28 12.65 -16.03 17.89
C PHE A 28 13.09 -14.57 17.78
N THR A 29 12.23 -13.65 18.22
CA THR A 29 12.55 -12.20 18.17
C THR A 29 13.79 -11.88 18.98
N LYS A 30 13.97 -12.51 20.15
CA LYS A 30 15.15 -12.35 21.02
C LYS A 30 16.38 -13.12 20.54
N GLY A 31 16.23 -14.01 19.56
CA GLY A 31 17.33 -14.88 19.10
C GLY A 31 17.60 -16.09 19.98
N GLU A 32 16.68 -16.43 20.87
CA GLU A 32 16.75 -17.62 21.75
C GLU A 32 16.33 -18.90 21.00
N ILE A 33 15.52 -18.78 19.95
CA ILE A 33 15.07 -19.88 19.10
C ILE A 33 15.77 -19.75 17.74
N PRO A 34 16.52 -20.81 17.30
CA PRO A 34 17.28 -20.74 16.06
C PRO A 34 16.41 -20.86 14.82
N ASP A 35 16.88 -20.26 13.71
CA ASP A 35 16.20 -20.18 12.42
C ASP A 35 15.71 -21.54 11.89
N TYR A 36 16.50 -22.61 12.06
CA TYR A 36 16.10 -23.94 11.56
C TYR A 36 14.85 -24.51 12.26
N GLN A 37 14.64 -24.19 13.55
CA GLN A 37 13.41 -24.60 14.26
C GLN A 37 12.22 -23.76 13.80
N VAL A 38 12.44 -22.47 13.60
CA VAL A 38 11.39 -21.58 13.09
C VAL A 38 11.01 -21.93 11.66
N SER A 39 11.98 -22.22 10.80
CA SER A 39 11.73 -22.68 9.43
C SER A 39 10.91 -23.97 9.39
N ALA A 40 11.22 -24.93 10.29
CA ALA A 40 10.44 -26.15 10.41
C ALA A 40 8.99 -25.87 10.84
N LEU A 41 8.77 -24.94 11.80
CA LEU A 41 7.42 -24.54 12.21
C LEU A 41 6.69 -23.83 11.07
N LEU A 42 7.33 -22.86 10.38
CA LEU A 42 6.73 -22.14 9.25
C LEU A 42 6.28 -23.08 8.14
N MET A 43 7.10 -24.09 7.79
CA MET A 43 6.73 -25.10 6.80
C MET A 43 5.58 -25.98 7.31
N THR A 44 5.54 -26.24 8.62
CA THR A 44 4.42 -26.96 9.22
C THR A 44 3.12 -26.16 9.17
N LEU A 45 3.18 -24.85 9.45
CA LEU A 45 2.05 -23.92 9.31
C LEU A 45 1.59 -23.78 7.84
N PHE A 46 2.51 -23.91 6.90
CA PHE A 46 2.21 -23.85 5.47
C PHE A 46 1.31 -25.02 5.02
N PHE A 47 1.61 -26.24 5.50
CA PHE A 47 0.86 -27.44 5.12
C PHE A 47 -0.34 -27.76 6.03
N ASN A 48 -0.29 -27.36 7.30
CA ASN A 48 -1.36 -27.59 8.26
C ASN A 48 -1.91 -26.23 8.72
N GLU A 49 -2.68 -25.61 7.88
CA GLU A 49 -3.26 -24.29 8.05
C GLU A 49 -3.52 -23.85 9.51
N MET A 50 -3.45 -22.57 9.76
CA MET A 50 -3.80 -22.00 11.06
C MET A 50 -5.32 -21.81 11.18
N SER A 51 -5.89 -22.06 12.35
CA SER A 51 -7.23 -21.59 12.65
C SER A 51 -7.27 -20.06 12.76
N LYS A 52 -8.47 -19.47 12.68
CA LYS A 52 -8.65 -18.03 12.85
C LYS A 52 -8.08 -17.53 14.19
N SER A 53 -8.25 -18.34 15.25
CA SER A 53 -7.70 -18.04 16.56
C SER A 53 -6.16 -18.08 16.57
N GLU A 54 -5.55 -19.08 15.94
CA GLU A 54 -4.09 -19.14 15.79
C GLU A 54 -3.55 -17.95 15.02
N THR A 55 -4.19 -17.57 13.90
CA THR A 55 -3.78 -16.43 13.08
C THR A 55 -3.89 -15.12 13.84
N ALA A 56 -4.96 -14.90 14.59
CA ALA A 56 -5.14 -13.72 15.44
C ALA A 56 -4.09 -13.69 16.58
N ASN A 57 -3.84 -14.83 17.24
CA ASN A 57 -2.82 -14.93 18.29
C ASN A 57 -1.41 -14.66 17.75
N LEU A 58 -1.06 -15.20 16.57
CA LEU A 58 0.21 -14.91 15.90
C LEU A 58 0.34 -13.41 15.59
N THR A 59 -0.71 -12.83 15.04
CA THR A 59 -0.76 -11.40 14.72
C THR A 59 -0.51 -10.56 15.97
N MET A 60 -1.23 -10.82 17.06
CA MET A 60 -1.09 -10.06 18.30
C MET A 60 0.25 -10.31 19.00
N SER A 61 0.79 -11.51 18.93
CA SER A 61 2.15 -11.80 19.44
C SER A 61 3.21 -10.99 18.67
N MET A 62 3.05 -10.87 17.34
CA MET A 62 3.91 -10.00 16.53
C MET A 62 3.73 -8.51 16.87
N VAL A 63 2.48 -8.03 17.04
CA VAL A 63 2.20 -6.64 17.48
C VAL A 63 2.95 -6.34 18.78
N ASN A 64 2.84 -7.22 19.76
CA ASN A 64 3.42 -7.04 21.10
C ASN A 64 4.94 -7.26 21.15
N SER A 65 5.57 -7.63 20.04
CA SER A 65 7.03 -7.85 19.99
C SER A 65 7.84 -6.55 19.95
N GLY A 66 7.22 -5.41 19.69
CA GLY A 66 7.85 -4.10 19.55
C GLY A 66 6.96 -2.96 20.00
N ASP A 67 7.22 -1.77 19.44
CA ASP A 67 6.47 -0.57 19.79
C ASP A 67 5.04 -0.63 19.23
N VAL A 68 4.09 -0.19 20.05
CA VAL A 68 2.71 0.07 19.67
C VAL A 68 2.44 1.55 19.87
N ILE A 69 1.96 2.24 18.84
CA ILE A 69 1.72 3.68 18.92
C ILE A 69 0.43 3.94 19.68
N ASP A 70 0.52 4.76 20.73
CA ASP A 70 -0.64 5.21 21.49
C ASP A 70 -1.29 6.44 20.83
N LEU A 71 -2.40 6.23 20.13
CA LEU A 71 -3.19 7.28 19.51
C LEU A 71 -4.33 7.77 20.41
N SER A 72 -4.37 7.44 21.71
CA SER A 72 -5.43 7.85 22.64
C SER A 72 -5.57 9.37 22.80
N LYS A 73 -4.47 10.12 22.57
CA LYS A 73 -4.44 11.59 22.58
C LYS A 73 -5.08 12.21 21.32
N ILE A 74 -5.43 11.44 20.32
CA ILE A 74 -6.15 11.89 19.12
C ILE A 74 -7.63 11.68 19.33
N LYS A 75 -8.43 12.75 19.19
CA LYS A 75 -9.89 12.70 19.34
C LYS A 75 -10.53 12.08 18.11
N GLY A 76 -11.62 11.33 18.32
CA GLY A 76 -12.40 10.69 17.25
C GLY A 76 -11.84 9.32 16.83
N VAL A 77 -12.52 8.70 15.87
CA VAL A 77 -12.16 7.38 15.34
C VAL A 77 -11.03 7.55 14.31
N LYS A 78 -9.84 7.03 14.62
CA LYS A 78 -8.69 7.04 13.71
C LYS A 78 -8.84 5.94 12.70
N VAL A 79 -8.90 6.30 11.42
CA VAL A 79 -9.05 5.36 10.31
C VAL A 79 -7.79 5.31 9.47
N ASP A 80 -7.25 4.12 9.23
CA ASP A 80 -6.15 3.90 8.28
C ASP A 80 -6.61 3.11 7.06
N LYS A 81 -5.97 3.35 5.91
CA LYS A 81 -6.13 2.56 4.68
C LYS A 81 -4.82 1.82 4.40
N HIS A 82 -4.92 0.55 4.09
CA HIS A 82 -3.81 -0.26 3.61
C HIS A 82 -4.11 -0.83 2.23
N SER A 83 -3.10 -0.83 1.35
CA SER A 83 -3.14 -1.53 0.07
C SER A 83 -2.20 -2.71 0.10
N THR A 84 -2.60 -3.83 -0.50
CA THR A 84 -1.72 -4.98 -0.69
C THR A 84 -0.61 -4.73 -1.72
N GLY A 85 -0.65 -3.57 -2.39
CA GLY A 85 0.34 -3.14 -3.37
C GLY A 85 -0.12 -3.39 -4.80
N GLY A 86 0.26 -2.47 -5.68
CA GLY A 86 -0.06 -2.53 -7.11
C GLY A 86 0.70 -1.48 -7.90
N VAL A 87 0.53 -1.54 -9.22
CA VAL A 87 1.19 -0.63 -10.17
C VAL A 87 0.37 0.64 -10.33
N GLY A 88 1.01 1.80 -10.12
CA GLY A 88 0.34 3.10 -10.19
C GLY A 88 -0.58 3.39 -8.99
N ASP A 89 -0.45 2.68 -7.86
CA ASP A 89 -1.29 2.91 -6.68
C ASP A 89 -0.87 4.19 -5.93
N LYS A 90 -1.46 5.30 -6.36
CA LYS A 90 -1.38 6.62 -5.72
C LYS A 90 -2.58 6.93 -4.82
N THR A 91 -3.45 5.97 -4.59
CA THR A 91 -4.73 6.15 -3.88
C THR A 91 -4.56 6.85 -2.54
N SER A 92 -3.52 6.52 -1.76
CA SER A 92 -3.29 7.14 -0.46
C SER A 92 -3.07 8.66 -0.54
N ILE A 93 -2.48 9.18 -1.63
CA ILE A 93 -2.22 10.61 -1.81
C ILE A 93 -3.52 11.38 -2.08
N CYS A 94 -4.46 10.77 -2.80
CA CYS A 94 -5.78 11.36 -3.07
C CYS A 94 -6.72 11.22 -1.85
N LEU A 95 -6.75 10.01 -1.30
CA LEU A 95 -7.74 9.56 -0.32
C LEU A 95 -7.55 10.22 1.04
N THR A 96 -6.31 10.22 1.55
CA THR A 96 -6.07 10.67 2.93
C THR A 96 -6.44 12.13 3.15
N PRO A 97 -6.10 13.10 2.25
CA PRO A 97 -6.55 14.47 2.41
C PRO A 97 -8.06 14.62 2.22
N LEU A 98 -8.69 13.86 1.32
CA LEU A 98 -10.15 13.92 1.14
C LEU A 98 -10.89 13.51 2.42
N VAL A 99 -10.50 12.40 3.04
CA VAL A 99 -11.11 11.93 4.30
C VAL A 99 -10.82 12.90 5.44
N ALA A 100 -9.60 13.40 5.54
CA ALA A 100 -9.20 14.36 6.55
C ALA A 100 -9.95 15.72 6.41
N SER A 101 -10.28 16.14 5.18
CA SER A 101 -11.05 17.37 4.92
C SER A 101 -12.48 17.31 5.46
N LEU A 102 -12.99 16.11 5.74
CA LEU A 102 -14.29 15.86 6.36
C LEU A 102 -14.20 15.75 7.92
N GLY A 103 -13.01 16.04 8.47
CA GLY A 103 -12.78 16.05 9.92
C GLY A 103 -12.48 14.67 10.52
N ILE A 104 -12.17 13.66 9.70
CA ILE A 104 -11.81 12.33 10.17
C ILE A 104 -10.28 12.25 10.38
N PRO A 105 -9.84 11.83 11.59
CA PRO A 105 -8.42 11.67 11.87
C PRO A 105 -7.79 10.53 11.04
N VAL A 106 -6.81 10.86 10.21
CA VAL A 106 -6.01 9.93 9.42
C VAL A 106 -4.59 9.90 9.98
N ALA A 107 -4.34 8.97 10.90
CA ALA A 107 -3.04 8.74 11.51
C ALA A 107 -2.40 7.53 10.80
N LYS A 108 -1.61 7.80 9.75
CA LYS A 108 -1.15 6.74 8.84
C LYS A 108 0.33 6.44 9.02
N MET A 109 0.65 5.14 9.17
CA MET A 109 2.01 4.65 8.95
C MET A 109 2.14 4.03 7.57
N SER A 110 3.19 4.38 6.85
CA SER A 110 3.44 3.89 5.50
C SER A 110 4.88 3.38 5.34
N GLY A 111 5.10 2.62 4.27
CA GLY A 111 6.42 2.10 3.89
C GLY A 111 6.89 2.66 2.56
N ARG A 112 8.17 2.38 2.25
CA ARG A 112 8.78 2.59 0.94
C ARG A 112 8.39 1.47 -0.01
N GLY A 113 8.45 1.74 -1.30
CA GLY A 113 8.23 0.72 -2.34
C GLY A 113 9.42 -0.22 -2.48
N LEU A 114 9.14 -1.45 -2.90
CA LEU A 114 10.13 -2.44 -3.27
C LEU A 114 9.59 -3.27 -4.45
N GLY A 115 10.47 -3.64 -5.38
CA GLY A 115 10.09 -4.38 -6.58
C GLY A 115 9.24 -3.54 -7.53
N HIS A 116 8.25 -4.16 -8.14
CA HIS A 116 7.37 -3.55 -9.16
C HIS A 116 6.30 -2.61 -8.60
N THR A 117 6.15 -2.52 -7.27
CA THR A 117 5.15 -1.66 -6.61
C THR A 117 5.80 -0.38 -6.07
N GLY A 118 5.19 0.77 -6.32
CA GLY A 118 5.66 2.06 -5.80
C GLY A 118 5.23 2.32 -4.36
N GLY A 119 6.10 2.93 -3.53
CA GLY A 119 5.80 3.29 -2.14
C GLY A 119 5.13 4.66 -1.99
N THR A 120 4.21 4.78 -1.05
CA THR A 120 3.57 6.07 -0.75
C THR A 120 4.59 7.11 -0.27
N ILE A 121 5.57 6.69 0.55
CA ILE A 121 6.63 7.59 1.04
C ILE A 121 7.47 8.12 -0.11
N ASP A 122 7.90 7.25 -1.03
CA ASP A 122 8.73 7.64 -2.18
C ASP A 122 8.02 8.68 -3.05
N LYS A 123 6.70 8.57 -3.19
CA LYS A 123 5.88 9.55 -3.92
C LYS A 123 5.78 10.89 -3.18
N LEU A 124 5.55 10.86 -1.86
CA LEU A 124 5.46 12.07 -1.05
C LEU A 124 6.80 12.82 -0.96
N GLU A 125 7.93 12.13 -1.01
CA GLU A 125 9.26 12.72 -1.07
C GLU A 125 9.52 13.48 -2.40
N SER A 126 8.61 13.41 -3.37
CA SER A 126 8.62 14.28 -4.54
C SER A 126 8.37 15.75 -4.20
N PHE A 127 7.77 16.05 -3.06
CA PHE A 127 7.65 17.41 -2.54
C PHE A 127 8.94 17.78 -1.78
N ASN A 128 9.69 18.71 -2.31
CA ASN A 128 10.95 19.15 -1.70
C ASN A 128 10.77 19.51 -0.22
N GLY A 129 11.60 18.93 0.65
CA GLY A 129 11.57 19.17 2.09
C GLY A 129 10.54 18.32 2.87
N PHE A 130 9.67 17.57 2.19
CA PHE A 130 8.71 16.72 2.88
C PHE A 130 9.41 15.61 3.69
N SER A 131 9.02 15.47 4.95
CA SER A 131 9.59 14.46 5.84
C SER A 131 8.51 13.56 6.44
N VAL A 132 8.81 12.26 6.47
CA VAL A 132 8.05 11.23 7.20
C VAL A 132 8.72 10.85 8.53
N GLU A 133 9.87 11.45 8.82
CA GLU A 133 10.61 11.26 10.07
C GLU A 133 10.03 12.22 11.12
N LEU A 134 8.91 11.82 11.70
CA LEU A 134 8.22 12.58 12.74
C LEU A 134 8.47 11.92 14.11
N THR A 135 8.58 12.74 15.14
CA THR A 135 8.41 12.23 16.51
C THR A 135 6.96 11.86 16.75
N GLU A 136 6.70 10.99 17.72
CA GLU A 136 5.31 10.63 18.10
C GLU A 136 4.48 11.87 18.45
N GLU A 137 5.07 12.82 19.15
CA GLU A 137 4.42 14.10 19.50
C GLU A 137 4.06 14.92 18.27
N GLN A 138 4.99 15.07 17.32
CA GLN A 138 4.72 15.77 16.05
C GLN A 138 3.62 15.09 15.24
N PHE A 139 3.64 13.76 15.20
CA PHE A 139 2.62 12.97 14.51
C PHE A 139 1.24 13.20 15.12
N ILE A 140 1.11 13.07 16.44
CA ILE A 140 -0.15 13.30 17.17
C ILE A 140 -0.63 14.75 17.00
N ASN A 141 0.28 15.73 17.13
CA ASN A 141 -0.05 17.15 16.99
C ASN A 141 -0.55 17.47 15.57
N ASN A 142 0.08 16.93 14.52
CA ASN A 142 -0.39 17.12 13.15
C ASN A 142 -1.80 16.56 12.97
N VAL A 143 -2.06 15.33 13.43
CA VAL A 143 -3.41 14.76 13.31
C VAL A 143 -4.45 15.56 14.11
N ASN A 144 -4.14 16.03 15.31
CA ASN A 144 -5.05 16.85 16.09
C ASN A 144 -5.33 18.22 15.45
N ASN A 145 -4.36 18.83 14.77
CA ASN A 145 -4.49 20.16 14.20
C ASN A 145 -5.12 20.15 12.80
N ILE A 146 -4.75 19.18 11.95
CA ILE A 146 -5.15 19.15 10.54
C ILE A 146 -5.81 17.82 10.11
N ASN A 147 -6.09 16.92 11.04
CA ASN A 147 -6.69 15.60 10.85
C ASN A 147 -5.88 14.62 9.98
N ILE A 148 -4.61 14.89 9.67
CA ILE A 148 -3.80 14.02 8.85
C ILE A 148 -2.32 14.10 9.22
N ALA A 149 -1.67 12.95 9.32
CA ALA A 149 -0.22 12.82 9.26
C ALA A 149 0.15 11.45 8.68
N ILE A 150 1.27 11.40 7.97
CA ILE A 150 1.87 10.16 7.48
C ILE A 150 3.30 10.09 8.00
N MET A 151 3.63 9.01 8.74
CA MET A 151 4.99 8.76 9.20
C MET A 151 5.54 7.45 8.65
N GLY A 152 6.84 7.34 8.58
CA GLY A 152 7.56 6.11 8.27
C GLY A 152 7.41 5.07 9.39
N GLN A 153 7.64 3.80 9.07
CA GLN A 153 7.68 2.75 10.07
C GLN A 153 8.96 2.88 10.91
N SER A 154 8.83 2.89 12.24
CA SER A 154 10.01 2.85 13.13
C SER A 154 10.73 1.52 12.99
N GLY A 155 12.03 1.53 13.28
CA GLY A 155 12.87 0.31 13.24
C GLY A 155 12.41 -0.78 14.21
N ASN A 156 11.67 -0.40 15.25
CA ASN A 156 11.17 -1.29 16.31
C ASN A 156 9.65 -1.59 16.20
N LEU A 157 9.02 -1.16 15.11
CA LEU A 157 7.63 -1.55 14.84
C LEU A 157 7.59 -3.00 14.39
N VAL A 158 6.92 -3.86 15.15
CA VAL A 158 6.70 -5.28 14.85
C VAL A 158 8.01 -6.02 14.44
N PRO A 159 9.07 -6.02 15.26
CA PRO A 159 10.35 -6.62 14.90
C PRO A 159 10.26 -8.13 14.64
N ALA A 160 9.29 -8.82 15.25
CA ALA A 160 9.03 -10.23 14.99
C ALA A 160 8.63 -10.46 13.51
N ASP A 161 7.74 -9.64 12.95
CA ASP A 161 7.34 -9.76 11.54
C ASP A 161 8.53 -9.54 10.60
N LYS A 162 9.39 -8.55 10.89
CA LYS A 162 10.58 -8.30 10.09
C LYS A 162 11.51 -9.51 10.01
N LYS A 163 11.73 -10.19 11.15
CA LYS A 163 12.55 -11.41 11.21
C LYS A 163 11.87 -12.59 10.53
N LEU A 164 10.58 -12.80 10.82
CA LEU A 164 9.80 -13.90 10.23
C LEU A 164 9.71 -13.76 8.72
N TYR A 165 9.44 -12.55 8.21
CA TYR A 165 9.35 -12.32 6.77
C TYR A 165 10.68 -12.57 6.08
N ALA A 166 11.80 -12.10 6.64
CA ALA A 166 13.13 -12.35 6.10
C ALA A 166 13.47 -13.85 6.03
N LEU A 167 13.00 -14.64 7.02
CA LEU A 167 13.18 -16.08 6.99
C LEU A 167 12.25 -16.76 5.97
N ARG A 168 11.00 -16.33 5.88
CA ARG A 168 10.02 -16.84 4.90
C ARG A 168 10.49 -16.63 3.46
N ASP A 169 11.12 -15.50 3.19
CA ASP A 169 11.60 -15.12 1.85
C ASP A 169 12.64 -16.10 1.28
N VAL A 170 13.40 -16.75 2.16
CA VAL A 170 14.45 -17.72 1.78
C VAL A 170 14.08 -19.18 2.07
N THR A 171 12.88 -19.46 2.58
CA THR A 171 12.42 -20.82 2.95
C THR A 171 11.17 -21.28 2.21
N ALA A 172 10.77 -20.55 1.14
CA ALA A 172 9.58 -20.84 0.34
C ALA A 172 8.28 -20.97 1.16
N THR A 173 8.08 -20.04 2.12
CA THR A 173 6.88 -20.01 2.98
C THR A 173 6.19 -18.63 2.96
N VAL A 174 6.46 -17.80 1.93
CA VAL A 174 5.85 -16.47 1.81
C VAL A 174 4.37 -16.56 1.42
N ASP A 175 4.01 -17.44 0.50
CA ASP A 175 2.72 -17.54 -0.17
C ASP A 175 1.64 -18.30 0.63
N ASN A 176 1.68 -18.23 1.95
CA ASN A 176 0.63 -18.71 2.83
C ASN A 176 -0.29 -17.56 3.25
N THR A 177 -1.59 -17.66 2.98
CA THR A 177 -2.59 -16.60 3.18
C THR A 177 -2.64 -16.10 4.63
N ALA A 178 -2.64 -17.00 5.62
CA ALA A 178 -2.69 -16.62 7.04
C ALA A 178 -1.42 -15.89 7.49
N LEU A 179 -0.24 -16.32 7.01
CA LEU A 179 1.03 -15.66 7.30
C LEU A 179 1.13 -14.29 6.59
N ILE A 180 0.58 -14.13 5.39
CA ILE A 180 0.49 -12.84 4.70
C ILE A 180 -0.44 -11.90 5.47
N ALA A 181 -1.64 -12.38 5.83
CA ALA A 181 -2.62 -11.61 6.59
C ALA A 181 -2.06 -11.14 7.94
N SER A 182 -1.41 -12.04 8.69
CA SER A 182 -0.77 -11.71 9.98
C SER A 182 0.33 -10.66 9.83
N SER A 183 1.17 -10.76 8.79
CA SER A 183 2.24 -9.79 8.51
C SER A 183 1.68 -8.40 8.21
N ILE A 184 0.62 -8.31 7.42
CA ILE A 184 -0.04 -7.03 7.09
C ILE A 184 -0.71 -6.45 8.32
N MET A 185 -1.57 -7.25 8.98
CA MET A 185 -2.41 -6.79 10.07
C MET A 185 -1.60 -6.43 11.32
N SER A 186 -0.52 -7.14 11.63
CA SER A 186 0.34 -6.79 12.77
C SER A 186 0.87 -5.37 12.69
N LYS A 187 1.32 -4.92 11.52
CA LYS A 187 1.78 -3.54 11.31
C LYS A 187 0.65 -2.52 11.43
N LYS A 188 -0.55 -2.85 10.96
CA LYS A 188 -1.71 -1.96 11.02
C LYS A 188 -2.27 -1.83 12.44
N LEU A 189 -2.26 -2.92 13.19
CA LEU A 189 -2.67 -2.91 14.59
C LEU A 189 -1.65 -2.16 15.47
N ALA A 190 -0.35 -2.38 15.24
CA ALA A 190 0.72 -1.69 15.96
C ALA A 190 0.73 -0.17 15.67
N SER A 191 0.23 0.28 14.52
CA SER A 191 0.07 1.71 14.22
C SER A 191 -1.06 2.41 14.99
N GLY A 192 -1.88 1.67 15.75
CA GLY A 192 -2.85 2.21 16.70
C GLY A 192 -4.20 2.61 16.11
N ALA A 193 -4.49 2.40 14.82
CA ALA A 193 -5.76 2.77 14.19
C ALA A 193 -6.96 2.04 14.83
N ASP A 194 -8.08 2.74 15.01
CA ASP A 194 -9.33 2.16 15.52
C ASP A 194 -10.09 1.38 14.45
N ALA A 195 -9.96 1.82 13.19
CA ALA A 195 -10.58 1.18 12.05
C ALA A 195 -9.60 1.08 10.87
N ILE A 196 -9.71 0.02 10.09
CA ILE A 196 -8.82 -0.30 8.97
C ILE A 196 -9.64 -0.58 7.72
N VAL A 197 -9.36 0.14 6.64
CA VAL A 197 -9.92 -0.14 5.32
C VAL A 197 -8.81 -0.74 4.46
N LEU A 198 -9.01 -1.98 4.04
CA LEU A 198 -8.07 -2.75 3.25
C LEU A 198 -8.44 -2.64 1.77
N ASP A 199 -7.45 -2.31 0.94
CA ASP A 199 -7.53 -2.30 -0.52
C ASP A 199 -6.76 -3.52 -1.03
N VAL A 200 -7.49 -4.62 -1.26
CA VAL A 200 -6.93 -5.90 -1.68
C VAL A 200 -6.89 -5.93 -3.20
N LYS A 201 -5.70 -5.79 -3.76
CA LYS A 201 -5.49 -5.79 -5.20
C LYS A 201 -5.54 -7.20 -5.78
N VAL A 202 -6.22 -7.35 -6.93
CA VAL A 202 -6.32 -8.61 -7.66
C VAL A 202 -6.02 -8.39 -9.15
N GLY A 203 -5.28 -9.30 -9.75
CA GLY A 203 -4.94 -9.27 -11.18
C GLY A 203 -3.46 -9.32 -11.48
N ASP A 204 -3.10 -9.07 -12.74
CA ASP A 204 -1.74 -9.23 -13.26
C ASP A 204 -0.68 -8.42 -12.50
N GLY A 205 -0.99 -7.19 -12.11
CA GLY A 205 -0.08 -6.30 -11.36
C GLY A 205 -0.16 -6.41 -9.83
N ALA A 206 -0.89 -7.39 -9.29
CA ALA A 206 -1.06 -7.62 -7.86
C ALA A 206 -0.38 -8.90 -7.39
N PHE A 207 -0.23 -9.06 -6.06
CA PHE A 207 0.19 -10.33 -5.46
C PHE A 207 -0.88 -11.40 -5.63
N MET A 208 -2.15 -11.07 -5.41
CA MET A 208 -3.28 -11.99 -5.62
C MET A 208 -3.66 -11.98 -7.09
N LYS A 209 -3.50 -13.14 -7.75
CA LYS A 209 -3.70 -13.25 -9.20
C LYS A 209 -5.15 -13.55 -9.57
N THR A 210 -5.95 -14.10 -8.65
CA THR A 210 -7.34 -14.47 -8.87
C THR A 210 -8.27 -13.84 -7.83
N ALA A 211 -9.56 -13.71 -8.16
CA ALA A 211 -10.56 -13.19 -7.25
C ALA A 211 -10.69 -14.04 -5.99
N GLU A 212 -10.61 -15.36 -6.13
CA GLU A 212 -10.71 -16.32 -5.03
C GLU A 212 -9.59 -16.11 -4.00
N THR A 213 -8.33 -16.01 -4.46
CA THR A 213 -7.19 -15.78 -3.54
C THR A 213 -7.24 -14.41 -2.88
N ALA A 214 -7.77 -13.39 -3.58
CA ALA A 214 -7.97 -12.07 -3.01
C ALA A 214 -9.08 -12.07 -1.94
N GLU A 215 -10.17 -12.80 -2.18
CA GLU A 215 -11.27 -12.96 -1.22
C GLU A 215 -10.83 -13.71 0.03
N GLU A 216 -10.05 -14.78 -0.11
CA GLU A 216 -9.47 -15.53 1.01
C GLU A 216 -8.60 -14.60 1.87
N LEU A 217 -7.67 -13.86 1.27
CA LEU A 217 -6.83 -12.92 1.99
C LEU A 217 -7.64 -11.79 2.67
N ALA A 218 -8.62 -11.24 1.97
CA ALA A 218 -9.51 -10.22 2.51
C ALA A 218 -10.28 -10.72 3.72
N SER A 219 -10.87 -11.92 3.60
CA SER A 219 -11.60 -12.60 4.68
C SER A 219 -10.73 -12.84 5.91
N GLU A 220 -9.50 -13.32 5.70
CA GLU A 220 -8.57 -13.60 6.79
C GLU A 220 -8.18 -12.31 7.53
N MET A 221 -7.84 -11.24 6.80
CA MET A 221 -7.51 -9.94 7.41
C MET A 221 -8.70 -9.31 8.16
N VAL A 222 -9.91 -9.41 7.61
CA VAL A 222 -11.13 -8.94 8.29
C VAL A 222 -11.40 -9.77 9.55
N SER A 223 -11.20 -11.09 9.49
CA SER A 223 -11.33 -11.98 10.65
C SER A 223 -10.36 -11.59 11.76
N ILE A 224 -9.07 -11.36 11.45
CA ILE A 224 -8.09 -10.87 12.43
C ILE A 224 -8.58 -9.58 13.08
N GLY A 225 -9.01 -8.60 12.27
CA GLY A 225 -9.51 -7.33 12.80
C GLY A 225 -10.68 -7.51 13.76
N LYS A 226 -11.63 -8.37 13.42
CA LYS A 226 -12.79 -8.71 14.25
C LYS A 226 -12.39 -9.35 15.58
N GLU A 227 -11.48 -10.34 15.54
CA GLU A 227 -11.01 -11.03 16.75
C GLU A 227 -10.31 -10.10 17.74
N VAL A 228 -9.62 -9.06 17.24
CA VAL A 228 -8.94 -8.07 18.09
C VAL A 228 -9.77 -6.81 18.36
N GLY A 229 -11.07 -6.81 18.01
CA GLY A 229 -11.99 -5.70 18.28
C GLY A 229 -11.75 -4.44 17.46
N ARG A 230 -11.15 -4.56 16.25
CA ARG A 230 -10.96 -3.44 15.31
C ARG A 230 -11.95 -3.50 14.16
N LYS A 231 -12.62 -2.39 13.85
CA LYS A 231 -13.45 -2.28 12.66
C LYS A 231 -12.57 -2.46 11.43
N THR A 232 -12.80 -3.53 10.66
CA THR A 232 -12.00 -3.83 9.48
C THR A 232 -12.92 -4.13 8.29
N VAL A 233 -12.68 -3.43 7.19
CA VAL A 233 -13.41 -3.61 5.93
C VAL A 233 -12.39 -3.85 4.82
N ALA A 234 -12.69 -4.77 3.90
CA ALA A 234 -11.88 -5.02 2.72
C ALA A 234 -12.65 -4.67 1.44
N VAL A 235 -11.96 -4.04 0.51
CA VAL A 235 -12.40 -3.75 -0.85
C VAL A 235 -11.47 -4.47 -1.79
N ILE A 236 -11.97 -5.35 -2.64
CA ILE A 236 -11.20 -6.00 -3.69
C ILE A 236 -11.21 -5.08 -4.91
N SER A 237 -10.03 -4.79 -5.46
CA SER A 237 -9.86 -3.85 -6.57
C SER A 237 -9.00 -4.41 -7.70
N ASP A 238 -9.40 -4.10 -8.95
CA ASP A 238 -8.74 -4.56 -10.17
C ASP A 238 -7.33 -4.00 -10.35
N MET A 239 -6.39 -4.88 -10.68
CA MET A 239 -5.01 -4.56 -11.04
C MET A 239 -4.56 -5.29 -12.32
N ASP A 240 -5.50 -5.67 -13.19
CA ASP A 240 -5.22 -6.17 -14.55
C ASP A 240 -4.76 -5.07 -15.52
N GLN A 241 -4.75 -3.85 -15.04
CA GLN A 241 -4.13 -2.69 -15.67
C GLN A 241 -3.64 -1.72 -14.58
N PRO A 242 -2.62 -0.90 -14.85
CA PRO A 242 -2.17 0.11 -13.89
C PRO A 242 -3.30 1.03 -13.45
N LEU A 243 -3.34 1.42 -12.18
CA LEU A 243 -4.33 2.34 -11.65
C LEU A 243 -4.05 3.78 -12.11
N GLY A 244 -5.03 4.39 -12.78
CA GLY A 244 -4.81 5.64 -13.50
C GLY A 244 -3.92 5.43 -14.73
N TYR A 245 -3.26 6.48 -15.17
CA TYR A 245 -2.38 6.45 -16.34
C TYR A 245 -0.90 6.54 -15.98
N ALA A 246 -0.56 7.15 -14.85
CA ALA A 246 0.82 7.42 -14.46
C ALA A 246 1.41 6.27 -13.61
N ILE A 247 2.65 5.88 -13.91
CA ILE A 247 3.46 4.91 -13.18
C ILE A 247 4.83 5.55 -12.96
N GLY A 248 5.20 5.84 -11.71
CA GLY A 248 6.42 6.57 -11.34
C GLY A 248 6.11 7.69 -10.34
N ASN A 249 7.09 8.08 -9.50
CA ASN A 249 6.82 8.85 -8.29
C ASN A 249 6.17 10.22 -8.55
N ILE A 250 6.87 11.16 -9.20
CA ILE A 250 6.34 12.49 -9.55
C ILE A 250 5.14 12.38 -10.49
N LEU A 251 5.18 11.45 -11.44
CA LEU A 251 4.10 11.27 -12.41
C LEU A 251 2.79 10.92 -11.71
N GLU A 252 2.85 10.01 -10.74
CA GLU A 252 1.70 9.62 -9.93
C GLU A 252 1.23 10.73 -8.99
N VAL A 253 2.15 11.52 -8.42
CA VAL A 253 1.80 12.69 -7.59
C VAL A 253 1.06 13.74 -8.42
N LYS A 254 1.51 14.03 -9.64
CA LYS A 254 0.83 14.95 -10.55
C LYS A 254 -0.60 14.47 -10.87
N GLU A 255 -0.75 13.19 -11.15
CA GLU A 255 -2.08 12.60 -11.42
C GLU A 255 -3.00 12.64 -10.19
N ALA A 256 -2.44 12.44 -8.98
CA ALA A 256 -3.19 12.58 -7.74
C ALA A 256 -3.65 14.03 -7.48
N ILE A 257 -2.79 15.01 -7.78
CA ILE A 257 -3.15 16.45 -7.71
C ILE A 257 -4.29 16.74 -8.71
N GLU A 258 -4.19 16.26 -9.95
CA GLU A 258 -5.24 16.45 -10.96
C GLU A 258 -6.56 15.78 -10.54
N LEU A 259 -6.54 14.62 -9.89
CA LEU A 259 -7.75 14.04 -9.32
C LEU A 259 -8.39 14.96 -8.29
N LEU A 260 -7.61 15.54 -7.37
CA LEU A 260 -8.13 16.46 -6.36
C LEU A 260 -8.60 17.80 -6.93
N LYS A 261 -8.17 18.16 -8.16
CA LYS A 261 -8.71 19.27 -8.96
C LYS A 261 -9.98 18.89 -9.75
N GLY A 262 -10.41 17.61 -9.71
CA GLY A 262 -11.57 17.11 -10.44
C GLY A 262 -11.28 16.55 -11.84
N ASN A 263 -10.02 16.48 -12.26
CA ASN A 263 -9.59 16.05 -13.61
C ASN A 263 -8.93 14.67 -13.64
N GLY A 264 -9.10 13.86 -12.60
CA GLY A 264 -8.43 12.56 -12.49
C GLY A 264 -9.03 11.44 -13.34
N PRO A 265 -8.27 10.33 -13.51
CA PRO A 265 -8.75 9.13 -14.17
C PRO A 265 -9.97 8.53 -13.46
N LYS A 266 -10.90 7.98 -14.25
CA LYS A 266 -12.17 7.45 -13.73
C LYS A 266 -11.98 6.28 -12.75
N ASP A 267 -11.08 5.36 -13.07
CA ASP A 267 -10.76 4.19 -12.25
C ASP A 267 -10.15 4.60 -10.89
N LEU A 268 -9.20 5.54 -10.91
CA LEU A 268 -8.59 6.09 -9.69
C LEU A 268 -9.63 6.86 -8.84
N LEU A 269 -10.49 7.64 -9.48
CA LEU A 269 -11.56 8.37 -8.80
C LEU A 269 -12.54 7.39 -8.13
N GLU A 270 -13.03 6.38 -8.85
CA GLU A 270 -14.00 5.42 -8.32
C GLU A 270 -13.42 4.64 -7.13
N LEU A 271 -12.18 4.19 -7.24
CA LEU A 271 -11.51 3.50 -6.14
C LEU A 271 -11.31 4.43 -4.93
N THR A 272 -10.85 5.67 -5.16
CA THR A 272 -10.69 6.67 -4.10
C THR A 272 -12.00 6.95 -3.37
N LEU A 273 -13.09 7.12 -4.10
CA LEU A 273 -14.42 7.35 -3.52
C LEU A 273 -14.94 6.13 -2.76
N THR A 274 -14.72 4.92 -3.29
CA THR A 274 -15.17 3.68 -2.62
C THR A 274 -14.42 3.44 -1.33
N LEU A 275 -13.09 3.56 -1.32
CA LEU A 275 -12.28 3.42 -0.11
C LEU A 275 -12.60 4.53 0.90
N GLY A 276 -12.72 5.77 0.44
CA GLY A 276 -13.05 6.91 1.29
C GLY A 276 -14.41 6.79 1.95
N ALA A 277 -15.44 6.37 1.20
CA ALA A 277 -16.77 6.14 1.75
C ALA A 277 -16.76 5.06 2.84
N ASN A 278 -15.97 3.98 2.66
CA ASN A 278 -15.78 2.97 3.70
C ASN A 278 -15.04 3.53 4.93
N MET A 279 -14.04 4.41 4.74
CA MET A 279 -13.38 5.09 5.86
C MET A 279 -14.37 5.98 6.64
N LEU A 280 -15.23 6.75 5.95
CA LEU A 280 -16.26 7.58 6.57
C LEU A 280 -17.30 6.74 7.31
N LEU A 281 -17.71 5.60 6.74
CA LEU A 281 -18.64 4.67 7.37
C LEU A 281 -18.03 4.02 8.62
N CYS A 282 -16.77 3.62 8.57
CA CYS A 282 -16.05 3.09 9.73
C CYS A 282 -15.90 4.13 10.84
N ALA A 283 -15.74 5.40 10.49
CA ALA A 283 -15.68 6.52 11.43
C ALA A 283 -17.06 7.02 11.89
N GLU A 284 -18.15 6.38 11.46
CA GLU A 284 -19.54 6.74 11.79
C GLU A 284 -19.92 8.17 11.37
N LYS A 285 -19.23 8.70 10.35
CA LYS A 285 -19.49 10.02 9.77
C LYS A 285 -20.68 10.01 8.82
N VAL A 286 -20.93 8.87 8.19
CA VAL A 286 -22.03 8.62 7.24
C VAL A 286 -22.71 7.30 7.58
N THR A 287 -23.91 7.11 7.05
CA THR A 287 -24.74 5.92 7.27
C THR A 287 -24.77 4.98 6.07
N SER A 288 -24.29 5.45 4.90
CA SER A 288 -24.20 4.63 3.68
C SER A 288 -22.95 4.97 2.85
N ILE A 289 -22.59 4.07 1.95
CA ILE A 289 -21.51 4.26 0.99
C ILE A 289 -21.86 5.37 0.00
N GLU A 290 -23.09 5.46 -0.42
CA GLU A 290 -23.60 6.48 -1.37
C GLU A 290 -23.45 7.88 -0.79
N GLU A 291 -23.84 8.06 0.46
CA GLU A 291 -23.68 9.31 1.21
C GLU A 291 -22.19 9.68 1.31
N GLY A 292 -21.35 8.70 1.67
CA GLY A 292 -19.91 8.89 1.75
C GLY A 292 -19.28 9.31 0.41
N LYS A 293 -19.64 8.65 -0.68
CA LYS A 293 -19.19 9.02 -2.03
C LYS A 293 -19.66 10.42 -2.44
N ALA A 294 -20.87 10.81 -2.07
CA ALA A 294 -21.40 12.14 -2.36
C ALA A 294 -20.61 13.25 -1.66
N LEU A 295 -20.33 13.09 -0.37
CA LEU A 295 -19.52 14.05 0.41
C LEU A 295 -18.09 14.18 -0.12
N LEU A 296 -17.47 13.07 -0.50
CA LEU A 296 -16.11 13.08 -1.07
C LEU A 296 -16.09 13.78 -2.43
N LYS A 297 -17.07 13.53 -3.31
CA LYS A 297 -17.22 14.24 -4.59
C LYS A 297 -17.42 15.73 -4.38
N GLU A 298 -18.24 16.12 -3.43
CA GLU A 298 -18.43 17.53 -3.06
C GLU A 298 -17.10 18.18 -2.65
N ASN A 299 -16.29 17.49 -1.82
CA ASN A 299 -15.00 18.02 -1.36
C ASN A 299 -13.91 18.05 -2.44
N ILE A 300 -14.05 17.26 -3.50
CA ILE A 300 -13.26 17.45 -4.73
C ILE A 300 -13.74 18.70 -5.46
N ALA A 301 -15.05 18.81 -5.71
CA ALA A 301 -15.63 19.90 -6.50
C ALA A 301 -15.45 21.29 -5.87
N ASN A 302 -15.50 21.40 -4.55
CA ASN A 302 -15.31 22.65 -3.82
C ASN A 302 -13.85 22.96 -3.43
N GLY A 303 -12.89 22.09 -3.81
CA GLY A 303 -11.46 22.25 -3.59
C GLY A 303 -10.96 21.92 -2.17
N LYS A 304 -11.82 21.55 -1.22
CA LYS A 304 -11.41 21.27 0.17
C LYS A 304 -10.41 20.10 0.28
N GLY A 305 -10.52 19.09 -0.59
CA GLY A 305 -9.57 17.99 -0.64
C GLY A 305 -8.17 18.46 -1.06
N LEU A 306 -8.08 19.34 -2.05
CA LEU A 306 -6.82 19.91 -2.51
C LEU A 306 -6.19 20.83 -1.46
N GLU A 307 -6.98 21.69 -0.82
CA GLU A 307 -6.50 22.55 0.28
C GLU A 307 -5.99 21.70 1.47
N LYS A 308 -6.66 20.59 1.79
CA LYS A 308 -6.20 19.66 2.82
C LYS A 308 -4.88 18.97 2.43
N LEU A 309 -4.66 18.65 1.16
CA LEU A 309 -3.36 18.18 0.67
C LEU A 309 -2.28 19.23 0.91
N LYS A 310 -2.54 20.51 0.62
CA LYS A 310 -1.59 21.61 0.88
C LYS A 310 -1.26 21.74 2.37
N GLU A 311 -2.27 21.73 3.24
CA GLU A 311 -2.07 21.75 4.69
C GLU A 311 -1.17 20.59 5.14
N PHE A 312 -1.44 19.38 4.65
CA PHE A 312 -0.69 18.18 4.97
C PHE A 312 0.77 18.28 4.53
N ILE A 313 1.01 18.63 3.24
CA ILE A 313 2.36 18.75 2.71
C ILE A 313 3.15 19.83 3.47
N LYS A 314 2.53 20.99 3.75
CA LYS A 314 3.13 22.07 4.53
C LYS A 314 3.47 21.66 5.95
N ALA A 315 2.56 20.96 6.64
CA ALA A 315 2.76 20.55 8.03
C ALA A 315 3.93 19.56 8.20
N GLN A 316 4.27 18.84 7.13
CA GLN A 316 5.43 17.93 7.10
C GLN A 316 6.63 18.48 6.32
N GLY A 317 6.70 19.81 6.12
CA GLY A 317 7.86 20.53 5.61
C GLY A 317 7.98 20.57 4.08
N GLY A 318 7.00 20.01 3.34
CA GLY A 318 7.05 19.98 1.89
C GLY A 318 6.70 21.29 1.21
N ASP A 319 7.24 21.50 0.01
CA ASP A 319 6.97 22.67 -0.82
C ASP A 319 5.57 22.58 -1.46
N VAL A 320 4.65 23.39 -0.97
CA VAL A 320 3.26 23.44 -1.46
C VAL A 320 3.11 24.15 -2.80
N SER A 321 4.10 24.94 -3.25
CA SER A 321 4.04 25.60 -4.55
C SER A 321 3.91 24.61 -5.71
N LEU A 322 4.44 23.39 -5.53
CA LEU A 322 4.35 22.28 -6.48
C LEU A 322 2.92 21.75 -6.68
N ILE A 323 2.01 22.00 -5.73
CA ILE A 323 0.59 21.61 -5.87
C ILE A 323 -0.15 22.61 -6.77
N ASP A 324 0.15 23.90 -6.58
CA ASP A 324 -0.45 24.96 -7.39
C ASP A 324 0.11 24.98 -8.81
N ASN A 325 1.41 24.70 -8.94
CA ASN A 325 2.16 24.75 -10.19
C ASN A 325 2.89 23.40 -10.43
N PRO A 326 2.19 22.34 -10.84
CA PRO A 326 2.78 21.00 -11.05
C PRO A 326 3.87 20.95 -12.13
N GLU A 327 3.95 21.97 -12.98
CA GLU A 327 5.03 22.16 -13.97
C GLU A 327 6.40 22.44 -13.33
N LEU A 328 6.45 22.90 -12.09
CA LEU A 328 7.69 23.12 -11.33
C LEU A 328 8.33 21.82 -10.84
N PHE A 329 7.60 20.70 -10.83
CA PHE A 329 8.23 19.42 -10.56
C PHE A 329 9.32 19.11 -11.59
N PRO A 330 10.46 18.55 -11.18
CA PRO A 330 11.48 18.15 -12.11
C PRO A 330 10.93 17.12 -13.12
N VAL A 331 11.45 17.14 -14.34
CA VAL A 331 11.02 16.28 -15.44
C VAL A 331 12.18 15.40 -15.91
N ALA A 332 11.86 14.23 -16.42
CA ALA A 332 12.83 13.33 -17.01
C ALA A 332 13.50 13.97 -18.24
N LYS A 333 14.78 13.71 -18.43
CA LYS A 333 15.57 14.27 -19.54
C LYS A 333 15.02 13.89 -20.93
N TYR A 334 14.43 12.70 -21.04
CA TYR A 334 13.86 12.19 -22.29
C TYR A 334 12.44 11.71 -22.06
N ILE A 335 11.53 12.11 -22.93
CA ILE A 335 10.14 11.63 -22.99
C ILE A 335 9.96 11.02 -24.37
N ILE A 336 9.77 9.71 -24.43
CA ILE A 336 9.75 8.93 -25.67
C ILE A 336 8.33 8.38 -25.86
N PRO A 337 7.66 8.71 -26.98
CA PRO A 337 6.38 8.12 -27.30
C PRO A 337 6.56 6.65 -27.73
N VAL A 338 5.62 5.81 -27.30
CA VAL A 338 5.42 4.45 -27.78
C VAL A 338 4.14 4.47 -28.61
N THR A 339 4.21 4.02 -29.85
CA THR A 339 3.10 4.10 -30.80
C THR A 339 2.54 2.72 -31.14
N ALA A 340 1.23 2.66 -31.43
CA ALA A 340 0.59 1.47 -31.94
C ALA A 340 1.14 1.08 -33.32
N GLU A 341 1.47 -0.18 -33.53
CA GLU A 341 1.98 -0.70 -34.79
C GLU A 341 0.85 -1.01 -35.79
N ASN A 342 -0.36 -1.28 -35.29
CA ASN A 342 -1.53 -1.69 -36.06
C ASN A 342 -2.79 -0.98 -35.54
N ASP A 343 -3.84 -0.97 -36.35
CA ASP A 343 -5.19 -0.62 -35.94
C ASP A 343 -5.79 -1.74 -35.09
N GLY A 344 -6.58 -1.38 -34.06
CA GLY A 344 -7.22 -2.39 -33.23
C GLY A 344 -7.73 -1.84 -31.90
N TYR A 345 -7.67 -2.69 -30.87
CA TYR A 345 -8.05 -2.36 -29.50
C TYR A 345 -6.99 -2.85 -28.53
N ILE A 346 -6.76 -2.14 -27.44
CA ILE A 346 -5.94 -2.63 -26.34
C ILE A 346 -6.73 -3.72 -25.60
N THR A 347 -6.40 -4.98 -25.81
CA THR A 347 -7.10 -6.12 -25.20
C THR A 347 -6.55 -6.49 -23.84
N LYS A 348 -5.24 -6.31 -23.65
CA LYS A 348 -4.51 -6.65 -22.39
C LYS A 348 -3.38 -5.65 -22.16
N ILE A 349 -3.09 -5.38 -20.89
CA ILE A 349 -1.88 -4.69 -20.43
C ILE A 349 -1.17 -5.64 -19.46
N ASN A 350 0.09 -5.94 -19.71
CA ASN A 350 0.92 -6.69 -18.77
C ASN A 350 1.37 -5.73 -17.65
N THR A 351 0.55 -5.66 -16.63
CA THR A 351 0.66 -4.65 -15.57
C THR A 351 1.89 -4.86 -14.69
N GLU A 352 2.21 -6.12 -14.37
CA GLU A 352 3.43 -6.46 -13.62
C GLU A 352 4.68 -6.03 -14.41
N ALA A 353 4.73 -6.33 -15.71
CA ALA A 353 5.82 -5.89 -16.57
C ALA A 353 5.95 -4.36 -16.63
N MET A 354 4.84 -3.61 -16.65
CA MET A 354 4.88 -2.15 -16.59
C MET A 354 5.50 -1.63 -15.29
N GLY A 355 5.18 -2.27 -14.16
CA GLY A 355 5.81 -1.95 -12.87
C GLY A 355 7.31 -2.27 -12.86
N LEU A 356 7.71 -3.43 -13.41
CA LEU A 356 9.11 -3.83 -13.53
C LEU A 356 9.90 -2.88 -14.45
N ILE A 357 9.33 -2.49 -15.60
CA ILE A 357 9.95 -1.51 -16.50
C ILE A 357 10.12 -0.17 -15.79
N ALA A 358 9.12 0.31 -15.07
CA ALA A 358 9.24 1.54 -14.30
C ALA A 358 10.35 1.46 -13.25
N MET A 359 10.49 0.33 -12.56
CA MET A 359 11.59 0.06 -11.62
C MET A 359 12.95 0.07 -12.34
N GLU A 360 13.08 -0.60 -13.49
CA GLU A 360 14.31 -0.63 -14.30
C GLU A 360 14.70 0.76 -14.85
N LEU A 361 13.72 1.62 -15.12
CA LEU A 361 13.95 3.01 -15.49
C LEU A 361 14.54 3.83 -14.33
N GLY A 362 14.43 3.33 -13.10
CA GLY A 362 14.87 4.00 -11.87
C GLY A 362 13.76 4.51 -10.97
N ALA A 363 12.46 4.28 -11.29
CA ALA A 363 11.35 4.74 -10.47
C ALA A 363 11.14 3.90 -9.19
N GLY A 364 11.73 2.71 -9.10
CA GLY A 364 11.60 1.79 -7.98
C GLY A 364 12.94 1.22 -7.52
N ARG A 365 12.91 0.42 -6.44
CA ARG A 365 14.10 -0.22 -5.87
C ARG A 365 14.15 -1.71 -6.23
N ALA A 366 15.20 -2.12 -6.93
CA ALA A 366 15.54 -3.53 -7.08
C ALA A 366 16.16 -4.11 -5.80
N THR A 367 16.87 -3.27 -5.03
CA THR A 367 17.48 -3.61 -3.73
C THR A 367 17.22 -2.47 -2.74
N LYS A 368 17.40 -2.72 -1.44
CA LYS A 368 17.21 -1.70 -0.38
C LYS A 368 18.10 -0.47 -0.57
N ASP A 369 19.28 -0.65 -1.17
CA ASP A 369 20.28 0.41 -1.35
C ASP A 369 20.13 1.13 -2.70
N SER A 370 19.16 0.74 -3.54
CA SER A 370 18.90 1.40 -4.81
C SER A 370 18.47 2.85 -4.61
N ILE A 371 19.15 3.77 -5.30
CA ILE A 371 18.75 5.18 -5.38
C ILE A 371 17.66 5.28 -6.46
N ILE A 372 16.51 5.86 -6.10
CA ILE A 372 15.42 6.08 -7.06
C ILE A 372 15.53 7.46 -7.70
N ASP A 373 15.15 7.54 -8.97
CA ASP A 373 14.91 8.79 -9.68
C ASP A 373 13.40 9.07 -9.70
N LEU A 374 13.01 10.15 -9.05
CA LEU A 374 11.58 10.50 -8.90
C LEU A 374 10.94 10.96 -10.22
N THR A 375 11.74 11.32 -11.24
CA THR A 375 11.25 11.92 -12.50
C THR A 375 10.89 10.90 -13.56
N VAL A 376 11.36 9.67 -13.43
CA VAL A 376 11.23 8.62 -14.44
C VAL A 376 9.97 7.78 -14.24
N GLY A 377 9.56 7.06 -15.30
CA GLY A 377 8.39 6.18 -15.26
C GLY A 377 7.70 6.07 -16.60
N ILE A 378 6.43 5.73 -16.57
CA ILE A 378 5.58 5.52 -17.73
C ILE A 378 4.27 6.29 -17.54
N VAL A 379 3.79 6.95 -18.59
CA VAL A 379 2.45 7.53 -18.64
C VAL A 379 1.69 6.85 -19.77
N LEU A 380 0.65 6.10 -19.44
CA LEU A 380 -0.24 5.50 -20.44
C LEU A 380 -1.10 6.59 -21.10
N ASN A 381 -1.40 6.40 -22.38
CA ASN A 381 -2.33 7.23 -23.12
C ASN A 381 -3.58 6.44 -23.54
N LYS A 382 -3.52 5.12 -23.39
CA LYS A 382 -4.59 4.18 -23.70
C LYS A 382 -4.72 3.13 -22.60
N LYS A 383 -5.93 2.69 -22.35
CA LYS A 383 -6.29 1.67 -21.38
C LYS A 383 -6.90 0.45 -22.06
N ARG A 384 -7.10 -0.63 -21.31
CA ARG A 384 -7.81 -1.84 -21.80
C ARG A 384 -9.21 -1.45 -22.29
N GLY A 385 -9.53 -1.87 -23.52
CA GLY A 385 -10.78 -1.54 -24.21
C GLY A 385 -10.69 -0.34 -25.18
N ASP A 386 -9.63 0.48 -25.09
CA ASP A 386 -9.50 1.65 -25.97
C ASP A 386 -9.16 1.24 -27.40
N LYS A 387 -9.80 1.92 -28.37
CA LYS A 387 -9.46 1.83 -29.79
C LYS A 387 -8.16 2.57 -30.08
N VAL A 388 -7.33 1.97 -30.92
CA VAL A 388 -6.09 2.56 -31.44
C VAL A 388 -6.02 2.44 -32.96
N ASN A 389 -5.44 3.44 -33.60
CA ASN A 389 -5.03 3.36 -35.01
C ASN A 389 -3.50 3.27 -35.07
N LYS A 390 -2.98 2.71 -36.15
CA LYS A 390 -1.54 2.67 -36.41
C LYS A 390 -0.94 4.07 -36.30
N GLY A 391 0.10 4.21 -35.45
CA GLY A 391 0.79 5.46 -35.18
C GLY A 391 0.23 6.26 -33.98
N ASP A 392 -0.94 5.89 -33.43
CA ASP A 392 -1.43 6.51 -32.20
C ASP A 392 -0.44 6.28 -31.05
N VAL A 393 -0.18 7.31 -30.25
CA VAL A 393 0.64 7.18 -29.03
C VAL A 393 -0.16 6.43 -27.98
N ILE A 394 0.36 5.29 -27.54
CA ILE A 394 -0.25 4.44 -26.49
C ILE A 394 0.34 4.67 -25.11
N ALA A 395 1.61 5.11 -25.04
CA ALA A 395 2.29 5.45 -23.79
C ALA A 395 3.45 6.42 -24.04
N TYR A 396 3.92 7.08 -22.97
CA TYR A 396 5.15 7.83 -22.93
C TYR A 396 6.10 7.22 -21.91
N ILE A 397 7.36 7.01 -22.29
CA ILE A 397 8.44 6.56 -21.39
C ILE A 397 9.25 7.79 -20.97
N HIS A 398 9.32 8.04 -19.67
CA HIS A 398 10.11 9.08 -19.05
C HIS A 398 11.41 8.49 -18.52
N LYS A 399 12.60 8.93 -19.03
CA LYS A 399 13.90 8.36 -18.68
C LYS A 399 15.04 9.36 -18.66
N ILE A 400 16.13 9.03 -17.96
CA ILE A 400 17.34 9.89 -17.85
C ILE A 400 18.44 9.56 -18.86
N GLY A 401 18.54 8.34 -19.39
CA GLY A 401 19.59 7.89 -20.31
C GLY A 401 19.08 7.42 -21.65
N ARG A 402 19.96 7.36 -22.68
CA ARG A 402 19.60 6.94 -24.05
C ARG A 402 19.61 5.44 -24.29
N ALA A 403 20.34 4.64 -23.51
CA ALA A 403 20.89 3.38 -23.99
C ALA A 403 20.15 2.09 -23.64
N SER A 404 19.22 2.02 -22.69
CA SER A 404 18.77 0.69 -22.22
C SER A 404 17.37 0.22 -22.65
N CYS A 405 16.53 1.07 -23.22
CA CYS A 405 15.11 0.77 -23.43
C CYS A 405 14.72 0.24 -24.81
N ARG A 406 15.54 0.40 -25.85
CA ARG A 406 15.15 -0.01 -27.22
C ARG A 406 15.17 -1.52 -27.43
N GLU A 407 16.00 -2.24 -26.69
CA GLU A 407 16.16 -3.70 -26.89
C GLU A 407 15.10 -4.54 -26.14
N ARG A 408 14.48 -4.00 -25.08
CA ARG A 408 13.54 -4.77 -24.26
C ARG A 408 12.06 -4.44 -24.51
N VAL A 409 11.75 -3.26 -25.06
CA VAL A 409 10.36 -2.84 -25.39
C VAL A 409 9.91 -3.37 -26.76
N SER A 410 10.83 -3.92 -27.56
CA SER A 410 10.53 -4.48 -28.89
C SER A 410 10.13 -5.96 -28.89
N SER A 411 10.00 -6.60 -27.72
CA SER A 411 9.42 -7.94 -27.67
C SER A 411 7.90 -7.82 -27.76
N PRO A 412 7.25 -8.53 -28.68
CA PRO A 412 5.79 -8.41 -28.84
C PRO A 412 5.07 -8.91 -27.60
N VAL A 413 4.18 -8.11 -27.12
CA VAL A 413 3.17 -8.47 -26.12
C VAL A 413 1.97 -9.06 -26.85
#